data_38a1bbdbfd6a1756258dd3676fbb8327
#
_entry.id   38a1bbdbfd6a1756258dd3676fbb8327
#
_cell.length_a   1.000
_cell.length_b   1.000
_cell.length_c   1.000
_cell.angle_alpha   90.00
_cell.angle_beta   90.00
_cell.angle_gamma   90.00
#
_symmetry.space_group_name_H-M   'P 1'
#
loop_
_entity.id
_entity.type
_entity.pdbx_description
1 polymer ?
#
loop_
_entity_poly.entity_id
_entity_poly.type
_entity_poly.pdbx_seq_one_letter_code
_entity_poly.pdbx_strand_id
1 'polypeptide(L)'
;MRGFALYSKLWEWDEQMQPRLALAEFAEPNADASSWTLRLKPGLEFHHGKTIDAEDLIFSIRRLTDPQLASPYAALLHWVDRDNLVKLDERTVRLSFRDGRSYLPLPETWVNFGGIVPVDYHPVTNPVGAGPYKLKSFTPGQRSLFTRFDNYYKPGKPYADELEIIDFKDQTGRLAALRAGQIDMANVMSTEHLQVLQADPRLRLLKSVSGNWLSFDMNTAKAPFNDPRVREAFRLLADRDELVRRALNGQGRVANDLYAPFDPTFDHSIGPRPYDPQRAAQLLREAGHEQLQVELVTTAGPGLASALVLAEQARRIGVTINVRQVDLATFQGPQRDDWTLSTGGSIGAPFLASAIHTDAPFAVANKTHFNDPEFSQAFLAAMAQPDLEKRKALVHRAQRIQYARGGMLIWGFADLLDSVSTRVGGAQAEQSLFSTWRFERLWLKT
;
A
#
# COMPACT_ATOMS: atom_id res chain seq x y z
N MET A 1 -0.48 -7.33 -10.12
CA MET A 1 0.58 -8.07 -10.81
C MET A 1 0.56 -7.85 -12.32
N ARG A 2 -0.46 -8.31 -13.08
CA ARG A 2 -0.56 -8.15 -14.58
C ARG A 2 -0.32 -6.73 -15.06
N GLY A 3 -0.83 -5.74 -14.36
CA GLY A 3 -0.61 -4.33 -14.70
C GLY A 3 0.86 -3.89 -14.70
N PHE A 4 1.75 -4.57 -13.98
CA PHE A 4 3.19 -4.29 -13.99
C PHE A 4 3.90 -4.93 -15.19
N ALA A 5 3.32 -5.97 -15.80
CA ALA A 5 3.81 -6.53 -17.05
C ALA A 5 3.35 -5.68 -18.24
N LEU A 6 2.07 -5.25 -18.24
CA LEU A 6 1.41 -4.66 -19.41
C LEU A 6 1.57 -3.14 -19.51
N TYR A 7 1.61 -2.41 -18.37
CA TYR A 7 1.58 -0.95 -18.36
C TYR A 7 2.84 -0.35 -17.76
N SER A 8 3.38 0.67 -18.40
CA SER A 8 4.33 1.62 -17.80
C SER A 8 3.60 2.85 -17.30
N LYS A 9 4.21 3.59 -16.40
CA LYS A 9 3.62 4.70 -15.64
C LYS A 9 4.54 5.91 -15.71
N LEU A 10 4.10 7.07 -15.26
CA LEU A 10 4.95 8.25 -15.15
C LEU A 10 6.07 8.06 -14.14
N TRP A 11 5.76 7.39 -13.01
CA TRP A 11 6.71 7.04 -11.95
C TRP A 11 6.67 5.54 -11.67
N GLU A 12 7.73 5.03 -11.09
CA GLU A 12 7.84 3.68 -10.52
C GLU A 12 8.47 3.75 -9.12
N TRP A 13 8.18 2.76 -8.28
CA TRP A 13 8.90 2.61 -7.00
C TRP A 13 10.32 2.11 -7.25
N ASP A 14 11.30 2.71 -6.57
CA ASP A 14 12.59 2.06 -6.42
C ASP A 14 12.56 0.98 -5.32
N GLU A 15 13.70 0.38 -5.03
CA GLU A 15 13.84 -0.68 -4.03
C GLU A 15 13.64 -0.19 -2.59
N GLN A 16 13.70 1.13 -2.35
CA GLN A 16 13.52 1.81 -1.07
C GLN A 16 12.13 2.47 -0.93
N MET A 17 11.17 2.12 -1.78
CA MET A 17 9.82 2.71 -1.80
C MET A 17 9.81 4.23 -2.04
N GLN A 18 10.78 4.74 -2.81
CA GLN A 18 10.75 6.13 -3.28
C GLN A 18 10.27 6.18 -4.73
N PRO A 19 9.38 7.12 -5.09
CA PRO A 19 8.95 7.26 -6.47
C PRO A 19 10.09 7.80 -7.34
N ARG A 20 10.35 7.14 -8.47
CA ARG A 20 11.35 7.52 -9.47
C ARG A 20 10.67 7.73 -10.81
N LEU A 21 11.18 8.69 -11.60
CA LEU A 21 10.66 8.95 -12.94
C LEU A 21 10.84 7.71 -13.84
N ALA A 22 9.74 7.29 -14.48
CA ALA A 22 9.69 6.16 -15.40
C ALA A 22 9.46 6.65 -16.85
N LEU A 23 8.22 6.81 -17.30
CA LEU A 23 7.94 7.41 -18.60
C LEU A 23 8.11 8.94 -18.59
N ALA A 24 8.02 9.59 -17.43
CA ALA A 24 8.26 11.01 -17.32
C ALA A 24 9.76 11.34 -17.45
N GLU A 25 10.08 12.37 -18.23
CA GLU A 25 11.39 13.04 -18.30
C GLU A 25 11.57 13.95 -17.09
N PHE A 26 10.53 14.73 -16.79
CA PHE A 26 10.37 15.42 -15.51
C PHE A 26 8.89 15.50 -15.10
N ALA A 27 8.67 15.72 -13.81
CA ALA A 27 7.35 15.91 -13.24
C ALA A 27 7.50 16.76 -11.96
N GLU A 28 7.09 18.02 -12.03
CA GLU A 28 7.38 19.02 -11.02
C GLU A 28 6.13 19.78 -10.58
N PRO A 29 5.92 19.95 -9.26
CA PRO A 29 4.85 20.79 -8.76
C PRO A 29 5.23 22.27 -8.90
N ASN A 30 4.21 23.15 -8.95
CA ASN A 30 4.41 24.57 -8.68
C ASN A 30 4.70 24.81 -7.18
N ALA A 31 4.89 26.07 -6.79
CA ALA A 31 5.37 26.47 -5.47
C ALA A 31 4.52 25.94 -4.28
N ASP A 32 3.23 25.73 -4.48
CA ASP A 32 2.27 25.26 -3.48
C ASP A 32 1.66 23.89 -3.81
N ALA A 33 2.18 23.21 -4.82
CA ALA A 33 1.68 21.93 -5.33
C ALA A 33 0.20 21.93 -5.76
N SER A 34 -0.36 23.09 -6.14
CA SER A 34 -1.71 23.19 -6.70
C SER A 34 -1.78 22.82 -8.17
N SER A 35 -0.64 22.68 -8.83
CA SER A 35 -0.50 22.14 -10.18
C SER A 35 0.83 21.44 -10.37
N TRP A 36 0.88 20.54 -11.38
CA TRP A 36 2.08 19.83 -11.78
C TRP A 36 2.31 19.96 -13.27
N THR A 37 3.57 20.12 -13.68
CA THR A 37 4.00 20.02 -15.07
C THR A 37 4.62 18.66 -15.28
N LEU A 38 4.05 17.89 -16.22
CA LEU A 38 4.41 16.50 -16.51
C LEU A 38 4.93 16.43 -17.93
N ARG A 39 6.18 15.98 -18.14
CA ARG A 39 6.78 15.84 -19.47
C ARG A 39 7.23 14.40 -19.71
N LEU A 40 6.78 13.83 -20.83
CA LEU A 40 7.18 12.51 -21.29
C LEU A 40 8.57 12.49 -21.90
N LYS A 41 9.31 11.40 -21.70
CA LYS A 41 10.56 11.13 -22.43
C LYS A 41 10.32 11.09 -23.94
N PRO A 42 11.31 11.41 -24.76
CA PRO A 42 11.19 11.24 -26.21
C PRO A 42 11.23 9.75 -26.60
N GLY A 43 10.61 9.42 -27.74
CA GLY A 43 10.72 8.09 -28.36
C GLY A 43 10.02 6.96 -27.62
N LEU A 44 9.07 7.27 -26.74
CA LEU A 44 8.24 6.26 -26.08
C LEU A 44 7.20 5.69 -27.04
N GLU A 45 7.01 4.37 -26.99
CA GLU A 45 6.03 3.66 -27.83
C GLU A 45 5.10 2.77 -27.00
N PHE A 46 3.89 2.61 -27.49
CA PHE A 46 2.98 1.55 -27.05
C PHE A 46 3.29 0.23 -27.75
N HIS A 47 2.73 -0.87 -27.26
CA HIS A 47 2.91 -2.22 -27.78
C HIS A 47 2.55 -2.38 -29.26
N HIS A 48 1.71 -1.54 -29.81
CA HIS A 48 1.27 -1.55 -31.22
C HIS A 48 2.05 -0.54 -32.10
N GLY A 49 3.09 0.12 -31.55
CA GLY A 49 3.99 0.98 -32.31
C GLY A 49 3.56 2.45 -32.38
N LYS A 50 2.41 2.86 -31.82
CA LYS A 50 2.04 4.29 -31.69
C LYS A 50 3.01 4.97 -30.71
N THR A 51 3.57 6.12 -31.09
CA THR A 51 4.32 7.00 -30.17
C THR A 51 3.41 7.54 -29.08
N ILE A 52 3.91 7.54 -27.85
CA ILE A 52 3.19 8.09 -26.68
C ILE A 52 3.35 9.60 -26.67
N ASP A 53 2.24 10.32 -26.61
CA ASP A 53 2.17 11.77 -26.66
C ASP A 53 1.33 12.37 -25.52
N ALA A 54 1.19 13.68 -25.52
CA ALA A 54 0.44 14.41 -24.50
C ALA A 54 -1.07 14.11 -24.53
N GLU A 55 -1.64 13.73 -25.68
CA GLU A 55 -3.06 13.35 -25.77
C GLU A 55 -3.31 12.03 -25.05
N ASP A 56 -2.40 11.04 -25.19
CA ASP A 56 -2.48 9.78 -24.46
C ASP A 56 -2.35 10.00 -22.95
N LEU A 57 -1.49 10.92 -22.53
CA LEU A 57 -1.35 11.28 -21.12
C LEU A 57 -2.63 11.93 -20.58
N ILE A 58 -3.21 12.88 -21.29
CA ILE A 58 -4.49 13.52 -20.94
C ILE A 58 -5.60 12.48 -20.88
N PHE A 59 -5.70 11.61 -21.89
CA PHE A 59 -6.68 10.52 -21.91
C PHE A 59 -6.53 9.60 -20.72
N SER A 60 -5.30 9.19 -20.40
CA SER A 60 -5.00 8.31 -19.26
C SER A 60 -5.39 8.95 -17.92
N ILE A 61 -5.09 10.25 -17.74
CA ILE A 61 -5.49 10.99 -16.53
C ILE A 61 -7.02 11.03 -16.41
N ARG A 62 -7.72 11.42 -17.48
CA ARG A 62 -9.19 11.47 -17.49
C ARG A 62 -9.80 10.12 -17.20
N ARG A 63 -9.26 9.05 -17.78
CA ARG A 63 -9.73 7.69 -17.55
C ARG A 63 -9.56 7.26 -16.10
N LEU A 64 -8.38 7.46 -15.52
CA LEU A 64 -8.07 7.05 -14.13
C LEU A 64 -8.89 7.81 -13.09
N THR A 65 -9.27 9.04 -13.39
CA THR A 65 -10.06 9.92 -12.52
C THR A 65 -11.56 9.87 -12.82
N ASP A 66 -12.01 8.96 -13.69
CA ASP A 66 -13.41 8.83 -14.07
C ASP A 66 -14.23 8.18 -12.94
N PRO A 67 -15.21 8.90 -12.36
CA PRO A 67 -16.08 8.34 -11.32
C PRO A 67 -16.85 7.10 -11.78
N GLN A 68 -17.17 7.01 -13.09
CA GLN A 68 -17.92 5.89 -13.65
C GLN A 68 -17.08 4.62 -13.80
N LEU A 69 -15.76 4.74 -13.80
CA LEU A 69 -14.86 3.59 -13.91
C LEU A 69 -14.86 2.71 -12.66
N ALA A 70 -15.43 3.19 -11.55
CA ALA A 70 -15.42 2.53 -10.23
C ALA A 70 -14.02 2.03 -9.80
N SER A 71 -12.96 2.71 -10.26
CA SER A 71 -11.59 2.39 -9.85
C SER A 71 -11.40 2.78 -8.38
N PRO A 72 -10.89 1.89 -7.52
CA PRO A 72 -10.56 2.26 -6.15
C PRO A 72 -9.53 3.39 -6.05
N TYR A 73 -8.83 3.68 -7.15
CA TYR A 73 -7.83 4.75 -7.24
C TYR A 73 -8.41 6.08 -7.72
N ALA A 74 -9.59 6.08 -8.34
CA ALA A 74 -10.30 7.31 -8.64
C ALA A 74 -10.54 8.14 -7.37
N ALA A 75 -10.77 7.49 -6.24
CA ALA A 75 -10.92 8.14 -4.94
C ALA A 75 -9.65 8.88 -4.48
N LEU A 76 -8.44 8.36 -4.75
CA LEU A 76 -7.17 8.99 -4.40
C LEU A 76 -6.81 10.17 -5.32
N LEU A 77 -7.32 10.16 -6.54
CA LEU A 77 -7.07 11.18 -7.57
C LEU A 77 -8.28 12.09 -7.82
N HIS A 78 -9.32 12.03 -7.00
CA HIS A 78 -10.56 12.78 -7.22
C HIS A 78 -10.37 14.31 -7.19
N TRP A 79 -9.29 14.79 -6.62
CA TRP A 79 -8.92 16.21 -6.61
C TRP A 79 -8.37 16.69 -7.95
N VAL A 80 -7.96 15.81 -8.84
CA VAL A 80 -7.49 16.19 -10.18
C VAL A 80 -8.63 16.88 -10.92
N ASP A 81 -8.37 18.07 -11.43
CA ASP A 81 -9.28 18.79 -12.31
C ASP A 81 -9.22 18.21 -13.73
N ARG A 82 -10.12 17.26 -14.00
CA ARG A 82 -10.19 16.53 -15.27
C ARG A 82 -10.48 17.42 -16.48
N ASP A 83 -11.13 18.56 -16.25
CA ASP A 83 -11.60 19.47 -17.31
C ASP A 83 -10.52 20.51 -17.65
N ASN A 84 -9.56 20.72 -16.74
CA ASN A 84 -8.48 21.69 -16.88
C ASN A 84 -7.10 21.00 -17.01
N LEU A 85 -7.00 20.03 -17.91
CA LEU A 85 -5.72 19.43 -18.32
C LEU A 85 -5.23 20.16 -19.57
N VAL A 86 -4.09 20.83 -19.47
CA VAL A 86 -3.57 21.72 -20.52
C VAL A 86 -2.39 21.06 -21.23
N LYS A 87 -2.55 20.77 -22.52
CA LYS A 87 -1.44 20.39 -23.40
C LYS A 87 -0.56 21.63 -23.64
N LEU A 88 0.70 21.58 -23.21
CA LEU A 88 1.66 22.65 -23.41
C LEU A 88 2.47 22.45 -24.70
N ASP A 89 2.83 21.22 -24.99
CA ASP A 89 3.44 20.77 -26.24
C ASP A 89 3.14 19.28 -26.48
N GLU A 90 3.74 18.65 -27.51
CA GLU A 90 3.49 17.27 -27.89
C GLU A 90 3.82 16.22 -26.79
N ARG A 91 4.60 16.59 -25.78
CA ARG A 91 5.02 15.71 -24.69
C ARG A 91 4.77 16.26 -23.29
N THR A 92 4.22 17.47 -23.19
CA THR A 92 4.09 18.17 -21.91
C THR A 92 2.64 18.52 -21.61
N VAL A 93 2.19 18.13 -20.42
CA VAL A 93 0.85 18.42 -19.90
C VAL A 93 0.97 19.12 -18.54
N ARG A 94 0.18 20.18 -18.35
CA ARG A 94 -0.06 20.73 -17.02
C ARG A 94 -1.36 20.17 -16.47
N LEU A 95 -1.25 19.61 -15.26
CA LEU A 95 -2.35 19.09 -14.45
C LEU A 95 -2.57 20.03 -13.28
N SER A 96 -3.82 20.41 -13.00
CA SER A 96 -4.23 21.23 -11.86
C SER A 96 -5.18 20.46 -10.96
N PHE A 97 -5.34 20.92 -9.72
CA PHE A 97 -6.28 20.34 -8.77
C PHE A 97 -7.47 21.27 -8.55
N ARG A 98 -8.64 20.68 -8.32
CA ARG A 98 -9.91 21.39 -8.10
C ARG A 98 -9.79 22.35 -6.91
N ASP A 99 -10.45 23.50 -7.01
CA ASP A 99 -10.50 24.52 -5.96
C ASP A 99 -9.12 25.04 -5.54
N GLY A 100 -8.10 24.92 -6.40
CA GLY A 100 -6.73 25.34 -6.10
C GLY A 100 -6.08 24.55 -4.96
N ARG A 101 -6.53 23.33 -4.69
CA ARG A 101 -5.97 22.49 -3.62
C ARG A 101 -4.55 22.05 -3.95
N SER A 102 -3.75 21.96 -2.92
CA SER A 102 -2.39 21.43 -2.99
C SER A 102 -2.40 19.90 -2.91
N TYR A 103 -1.62 19.24 -3.78
CA TYR A 103 -1.52 17.79 -3.83
C TYR A 103 -0.10 17.32 -4.16
N LEU A 104 0.77 17.41 -3.17
CA LEU A 104 2.17 17.05 -3.33
C LEU A 104 2.40 15.54 -3.58
N PRO A 105 1.68 14.59 -2.94
CA PRO A 105 1.94 13.14 -3.09
C PRO A 105 1.37 12.54 -4.39
N LEU A 106 1.31 13.32 -5.46
CA LEU A 106 0.86 12.83 -6.77
C LEU A 106 1.70 11.64 -7.26
N PRO A 107 3.04 11.63 -7.16
CA PRO A 107 3.86 10.48 -7.56
C PRO A 107 3.49 9.21 -6.80
N GLU A 108 3.38 9.29 -5.48
CA GLU A 108 3.13 8.16 -4.58
C GLU A 108 1.73 7.56 -4.79
N THR A 109 0.75 8.38 -5.08
CA THR A 109 -0.61 7.92 -5.37
C THR A 109 -0.77 7.38 -6.78
N TRP A 110 0.03 7.87 -7.73
CA TRP A 110 -0.02 7.47 -9.14
C TRP A 110 0.71 6.16 -9.42
N VAL A 111 1.87 5.94 -8.79
CA VAL A 111 2.84 4.89 -9.13
C VAL A 111 2.27 3.47 -9.09
N ASN A 112 1.27 3.19 -8.28
CA ASN A 112 0.69 1.85 -8.18
C ASN A 112 -0.22 1.50 -9.35
N PHE A 113 -0.92 2.47 -9.94
CA PHE A 113 -2.08 2.21 -10.79
C PHE A 113 -2.18 3.08 -12.04
N GLY A 114 -1.33 4.08 -12.15
CA GLY A 114 -1.37 5.09 -13.21
C GLY A 114 -0.75 4.62 -14.53
N GLY A 115 -1.17 3.50 -15.08
CA GLY A 115 -0.73 3.06 -16.40
C GLY A 115 -1.12 4.06 -17.49
N ILE A 116 -0.15 4.45 -18.33
CA ILE A 116 -0.41 5.26 -19.51
C ILE A 116 -0.89 4.34 -20.63
N VAL A 117 -1.99 4.72 -21.26
CA VAL A 117 -2.67 3.95 -22.32
C VAL A 117 -3.01 4.84 -23.52
N PRO A 118 -3.09 4.29 -24.73
CA PRO A 118 -3.42 5.09 -25.92
C PRO A 118 -4.89 5.57 -25.91
N VAL A 119 -5.17 6.62 -26.66
CA VAL A 119 -6.51 7.22 -26.73
C VAL A 119 -7.63 6.26 -27.22
N ASP A 120 -7.27 5.20 -27.93
CA ASP A 120 -8.16 4.15 -28.40
C ASP A 120 -8.18 2.91 -27.47
N TYR A 121 -7.63 3.03 -26.28
CA TYR A 121 -7.57 1.93 -25.32
C TYR A 121 -8.95 1.41 -24.93
N HIS A 122 -9.08 0.09 -24.97
CA HIS A 122 -10.22 -0.61 -24.36
C HIS A 122 -9.75 -1.87 -23.63
N PRO A 123 -10.13 -2.08 -22.35
CA PRO A 123 -9.56 -3.14 -21.51
C PRO A 123 -9.81 -4.57 -22.01
N VAL A 124 -10.81 -4.79 -22.86
CA VAL A 124 -11.17 -6.10 -23.39
C VAL A 124 -10.76 -6.26 -24.85
N THR A 125 -11.09 -5.28 -25.72
CA THR A 125 -10.89 -5.39 -27.16
C THR A 125 -9.57 -4.82 -27.66
N ASN A 126 -8.97 -3.88 -26.91
CA ASN A 126 -7.68 -3.26 -27.23
C ASN A 126 -6.84 -3.03 -25.95
N PRO A 127 -6.41 -4.10 -25.24
CA PRO A 127 -5.66 -4.00 -23.97
C PRO A 127 -4.18 -3.66 -24.22
N VAL A 128 -3.92 -2.54 -24.86
CA VAL A 128 -2.59 -2.06 -25.22
C VAL A 128 -1.98 -1.26 -24.08
N GLY A 129 -0.72 -1.51 -23.78
CA GLY A 129 0.10 -0.77 -22.82
C GLY A 129 1.46 -0.40 -23.37
N ALA A 130 2.34 0.05 -22.48
CA ALA A 130 3.75 0.38 -22.76
C ALA A 130 4.68 -0.30 -21.75
N GLY A 131 4.22 -1.37 -21.11
CA GLY A 131 5.01 -2.16 -20.16
C GLY A 131 6.04 -3.05 -20.82
N PRO A 132 6.85 -3.77 -20.03
CA PRO A 132 7.91 -4.63 -20.58
C PRO A 132 7.40 -5.80 -21.42
N TYR A 133 6.13 -6.16 -21.30
CA TYR A 133 5.54 -7.31 -22.00
C TYR A 133 4.20 -6.99 -22.64
N LYS A 134 3.97 -7.55 -23.83
CA LYS A 134 2.71 -7.49 -24.58
C LYS A 134 1.81 -8.66 -24.18
N LEU A 135 0.53 -8.43 -24.01
CA LEU A 135 -0.44 -9.50 -23.75
C LEU A 135 -0.60 -10.38 -24.98
N LYS A 136 -0.35 -11.68 -24.85
CA LYS A 136 -0.56 -12.70 -25.89
C LYS A 136 -1.89 -13.42 -25.71
N SER A 137 -2.23 -13.79 -24.46
CA SER A 137 -3.52 -14.40 -24.12
C SER A 137 -3.88 -14.18 -22.67
N PHE A 138 -5.18 -14.16 -22.38
CA PHE A 138 -5.72 -14.03 -21.04
C PHE A 138 -6.95 -14.94 -20.85
N THR A 139 -6.89 -15.79 -19.82
CA THR A 139 -8.01 -16.61 -19.37
C THR A 139 -8.31 -16.22 -17.93
N PRO A 140 -9.43 -15.51 -17.66
CA PRO A 140 -9.79 -15.05 -16.32
C PRO A 140 -9.79 -16.18 -15.29
N GLY A 141 -9.18 -15.95 -14.12
CA GLY A 141 -9.08 -16.91 -13.02
C GLY A 141 -8.17 -18.11 -13.30
N GLN A 142 -7.45 -18.13 -14.40
CA GLN A 142 -6.52 -19.19 -14.75
C GLN A 142 -5.11 -18.67 -15.01
N ARG A 143 -4.89 -17.99 -16.16
CA ARG A 143 -3.56 -17.56 -16.56
C ARG A 143 -3.56 -16.39 -17.54
N SER A 144 -2.41 -15.74 -17.64
CA SER A 144 -2.07 -14.77 -18.68
C SER A 144 -0.70 -15.10 -19.25
N LEU A 145 -0.59 -15.08 -20.56
CA LEU A 145 0.67 -15.24 -21.27
C LEU A 145 1.04 -13.92 -21.93
N PHE A 146 2.30 -13.54 -21.82
CA PHE A 146 2.85 -12.31 -22.35
C PHE A 146 4.12 -12.62 -23.15
N THR A 147 4.41 -11.78 -24.15
CA THR A 147 5.64 -11.80 -24.94
C THR A 147 6.44 -10.53 -24.77
N ARG A 148 7.74 -10.60 -24.86
CA ARG A 148 8.66 -9.46 -24.73
C ARG A 148 8.26 -8.31 -25.65
N PHE A 149 8.40 -7.07 -25.13
CA PHE A 149 8.30 -5.85 -25.91
C PHE A 149 9.70 -5.32 -26.19
N ASP A 150 10.20 -5.47 -27.42
CA ASP A 150 11.57 -5.12 -27.79
C ASP A 150 11.85 -3.62 -27.73
N ASN A 151 10.84 -2.76 -28.03
CA ASN A 151 10.92 -1.30 -27.93
C ASN A 151 10.58 -0.76 -26.52
N TYR A 152 10.77 -1.60 -25.47
CA TYR A 152 10.57 -1.14 -24.11
C TYR A 152 11.55 -0.01 -23.76
N TYR A 153 11.05 1.02 -23.07
CA TYR A 153 11.81 2.25 -22.82
C TYR A 153 13.08 2.09 -21.97
N LYS A 154 13.26 0.96 -21.27
CA LYS A 154 14.51 0.65 -20.55
C LYS A 154 15.42 -0.17 -21.47
N PRO A 155 16.60 0.38 -21.87
CA PRO A 155 17.48 -0.30 -22.81
C PRO A 155 17.89 -1.71 -22.37
N GLY A 156 17.88 -2.67 -23.30
CA GLY A 156 18.26 -4.06 -23.04
C GLY A 156 17.31 -4.87 -22.18
N LYS A 157 16.10 -4.38 -21.95
CA LYS A 157 15.07 -5.05 -21.16
C LYS A 157 13.78 -5.19 -21.97
N PRO A 158 12.89 -6.14 -21.55
CA PRO A 158 13.06 -7.18 -20.53
C PRO A 158 14.00 -8.30 -20.99
N TYR A 159 14.46 -9.13 -20.03
CA TYR A 159 15.42 -10.20 -20.33
C TYR A 159 14.77 -11.50 -20.83
N ALA A 160 13.61 -11.87 -20.27
CA ALA A 160 12.90 -13.08 -20.68
C ALA A 160 12.04 -12.83 -21.92
N ASP A 161 11.95 -13.83 -22.80
CA ASP A 161 11.15 -13.72 -24.04
C ASP A 161 9.65 -13.84 -23.78
N GLU A 162 9.26 -14.64 -22.79
CA GLU A 162 7.87 -14.85 -22.39
C GLU A 162 7.72 -14.77 -20.86
N LEU A 163 6.55 -14.30 -20.42
CA LEU A 163 6.14 -14.28 -19.03
C LEU A 163 4.76 -14.91 -18.92
N GLU A 164 4.62 -15.92 -18.05
CA GLU A 164 3.32 -16.48 -17.70
C GLU A 164 2.96 -16.14 -16.26
N ILE A 165 1.73 -15.64 -16.03
CA ILE A 165 1.17 -15.37 -14.71
C ILE A 165 -0.02 -16.30 -14.50
N ILE A 166 0.08 -17.20 -13.52
CA ILE A 166 -0.91 -18.24 -13.21
C ILE A 166 -1.66 -17.86 -11.92
N ASP A 167 -2.98 -17.98 -11.94
CA ASP A 167 -3.85 -17.76 -10.79
C ASP A 167 -4.03 -19.06 -10.02
N PHE A 168 -3.86 -19.01 -8.69
CA PHE A 168 -4.11 -20.11 -7.78
C PHE A 168 -5.25 -19.75 -6.82
N LYS A 169 -6.12 -20.70 -6.52
CA LYS A 169 -7.24 -20.51 -5.60
C LYS A 169 -6.77 -20.33 -4.14
N ASP A 170 -5.67 -20.96 -3.78
CA ASP A 170 -5.13 -20.95 -2.41
C ASP A 170 -3.59 -21.04 -2.38
N GLN A 171 -3.05 -20.82 -1.20
CA GLN A 171 -1.62 -20.85 -0.93
C GLN A 171 -1.02 -22.27 -1.07
N THR A 172 -1.79 -23.31 -0.74
CA THR A 172 -1.32 -24.70 -0.75
C THR A 172 -1.06 -25.17 -2.17
N GLY A 173 -2.02 -24.91 -3.10
CA GLY A 173 -1.85 -25.21 -4.51
C GLY A 173 -0.68 -24.47 -5.14
N ARG A 174 -0.48 -23.19 -4.77
CA ARG A 174 0.65 -22.40 -5.24
C ARG A 174 1.98 -22.93 -4.72
N LEU A 175 2.07 -23.32 -3.44
CA LEU A 175 3.26 -23.96 -2.88
C LEU A 175 3.57 -25.29 -3.57
N ALA A 176 2.56 -26.12 -3.82
CA ALA A 176 2.74 -27.40 -4.51
C ALA A 176 3.29 -27.20 -5.93
N ALA A 177 2.73 -26.26 -6.69
CA ALA A 177 3.19 -25.93 -8.06
C ALA A 177 4.63 -25.41 -8.07
N LEU A 178 5.03 -24.56 -7.10
CA LEU A 178 6.40 -24.06 -6.97
C LEU A 178 7.38 -25.22 -6.69
N ARG A 179 7.06 -26.10 -5.75
CA ARG A 179 7.90 -27.26 -5.40
C ARG A 179 8.00 -28.30 -6.52
N ALA A 180 6.92 -28.44 -7.29
CA ALA A 180 6.92 -29.30 -8.48
C ALA A 180 7.66 -28.68 -9.69
N GLY A 181 8.11 -27.43 -9.59
CA GLY A 181 8.77 -26.71 -10.70
C GLY A 181 7.81 -26.32 -11.84
N GLN A 182 6.50 -26.31 -11.59
CA GLN A 182 5.47 -25.85 -12.52
C GLN A 182 5.42 -24.33 -12.64
N ILE A 183 5.86 -23.63 -11.59
CA ILE A 183 6.11 -22.19 -11.58
C ILE A 183 7.49 -21.91 -11.01
N ASP A 184 8.11 -20.81 -11.43
CA ASP A 184 9.45 -20.42 -11.00
C ASP A 184 9.42 -19.47 -9.80
N MET A 185 8.30 -18.79 -9.55
CA MET A 185 8.17 -17.81 -8.49
C MET A 185 6.76 -17.83 -7.88
N ALA A 186 6.70 -17.61 -6.57
CA ALA A 186 5.46 -17.40 -5.81
C ALA A 186 5.62 -16.19 -4.88
N ASN A 187 4.76 -15.20 -5.07
CA ASN A 187 4.77 -13.97 -4.28
C ASN A 187 3.90 -14.09 -3.02
N VAL A 188 4.22 -13.31 -1.99
CA VAL A 188 3.44 -13.16 -0.75
C VAL A 188 3.02 -14.52 -0.17
N MET A 189 4.02 -15.33 0.19
CA MET A 189 3.79 -16.64 0.81
C MET A 189 3.40 -16.47 2.29
N SER A 190 2.50 -17.34 2.77
CA SER A 190 2.16 -17.39 4.19
C SER A 190 3.37 -17.82 5.04
N THR A 191 3.50 -17.20 6.21
CA THR A 191 4.53 -17.56 7.20
C THR A 191 4.40 -19.02 7.69
N GLU A 192 3.23 -19.63 7.56
CA GLU A 192 2.99 -21.05 7.86
C GLU A 192 3.82 -22.00 6.97
N HIS A 193 4.16 -21.56 5.76
CA HIS A 193 4.95 -22.34 4.80
C HIS A 193 6.46 -22.12 4.93
N LEU A 194 6.91 -21.26 5.82
CA LEU A 194 8.30 -20.81 5.92
C LEU A 194 9.28 -21.99 6.07
N GLN A 195 9.00 -22.92 6.97
CA GLN A 195 9.88 -24.09 7.22
C GLN A 195 10.02 -24.97 5.97
N VAL A 196 8.91 -25.22 5.26
CA VAL A 196 8.91 -26.02 4.04
C VAL A 196 9.67 -25.34 2.91
N LEU A 197 9.53 -24.02 2.78
CA LEU A 197 10.24 -23.22 1.78
C LEU A 197 11.75 -23.16 2.04
N GLN A 198 12.15 -23.00 3.31
CA GLN A 198 13.55 -22.96 3.72
C GLN A 198 14.26 -24.32 3.61
N ALA A 199 13.53 -25.42 3.75
CA ALA A 199 14.09 -26.77 3.65
C ALA A 199 14.30 -27.26 2.22
N ASP A 200 13.75 -26.59 1.19
CA ASP A 200 13.92 -27.00 -0.20
C ASP A 200 15.10 -26.27 -0.85
N PRO A 201 16.24 -26.99 -1.13
CA PRO A 201 17.44 -26.35 -1.67
C PRO A 201 17.29 -25.80 -3.09
N ARG A 202 16.21 -26.14 -3.79
CA ARG A 202 15.87 -25.64 -5.13
C ARG A 202 15.20 -24.26 -5.07
N LEU A 203 14.81 -23.81 -3.87
CA LEU A 203 14.10 -22.57 -3.65
C LEU A 203 14.97 -21.57 -2.88
N ARG A 204 14.75 -20.32 -3.14
CA ARG A 204 15.34 -19.19 -2.43
C ARG A 204 14.20 -18.33 -1.88
N LEU A 205 14.23 -18.08 -0.59
CA LEU A 205 13.28 -17.18 0.07
C LEU A 205 13.78 -15.73 -0.06
N LEU A 206 12.93 -14.86 -0.58
CA LEU A 206 13.13 -13.42 -0.57
C LEU A 206 12.34 -12.84 0.59
N LYS A 207 13.03 -12.34 1.60
CA LYS A 207 12.43 -11.65 2.73
C LYS A 207 12.57 -10.14 2.53
N SER A 208 11.49 -9.49 2.15
CA SER A 208 11.42 -8.05 1.95
C SER A 208 10.98 -7.37 3.23
N VAL A 209 11.86 -6.55 3.81
CA VAL A 209 11.61 -5.76 5.01
C VAL A 209 10.73 -4.58 4.61
N SER A 210 9.40 -4.75 4.72
CA SER A 210 8.44 -3.80 4.18
C SER A 210 7.91 -2.80 5.21
N GLY A 211 7.26 -1.74 4.74
CA GLY A 211 6.49 -0.80 5.54
C GLY A 211 5.01 -1.19 5.71
N ASN A 212 4.62 -2.42 5.30
CA ASN A 212 3.24 -2.89 5.45
C ASN A 212 2.88 -2.99 6.92
N TRP A 213 1.98 -2.14 7.37
CA TRP A 213 1.59 -2.06 8.78
C TRP A 213 0.31 -2.82 9.06
N LEU A 214 0.21 -3.29 10.31
CA LEU A 214 -0.94 -3.99 10.87
C LEU A 214 -1.40 -3.24 12.11
N SER A 215 -2.72 -3.09 12.26
CA SER A 215 -3.33 -2.32 13.34
C SER A 215 -4.55 -2.98 13.96
N PHE A 216 -4.94 -2.42 15.09
CA PHE A 216 -6.29 -2.47 15.62
C PHE A 216 -6.88 -1.07 15.49
N ASP A 217 -7.99 -0.96 14.76
CA ASP A 217 -8.64 0.31 14.44
C ASP A 217 -9.76 0.55 15.44
N MET A 218 -9.59 1.55 16.29
CA MET A 218 -10.51 1.99 17.32
C MET A 218 -11.36 3.13 16.79
N ASN A 219 -12.69 2.96 16.74
CA ASN A 219 -13.61 3.98 16.26
C ASN A 219 -13.73 5.13 17.28
N THR A 220 -13.10 6.27 17.01
CA THR A 220 -13.03 7.41 17.91
C THR A 220 -14.36 8.15 18.08
N ALA A 221 -15.36 7.86 17.23
CA ALA A 221 -16.69 8.41 17.32
C ALA A 221 -17.65 7.58 18.18
N LYS A 222 -17.25 6.36 18.58
CA LYS A 222 -18.09 5.42 19.32
C LYS A 222 -17.52 5.07 20.70
N ALA A 223 -18.40 4.91 21.69
CA ALA A 223 -18.00 4.33 22.96
C ALA A 223 -17.53 2.88 22.79
N PRO A 224 -16.50 2.42 23.52
CA PRO A 224 -15.79 3.17 24.56
C PRO A 224 -14.59 3.97 24.00
N PHE A 225 -14.29 3.88 22.70
CA PHE A 225 -13.07 4.47 22.09
C PHE A 225 -13.19 5.97 21.77
N ASN A 226 -14.34 6.59 21.99
CA ASN A 226 -14.44 8.05 22.02
C ASN A 226 -13.70 8.67 23.21
N ASP A 227 -13.45 7.90 24.28
CA ASP A 227 -12.61 8.34 25.40
C ASP A 227 -11.12 8.09 25.07
N PRO A 228 -10.27 9.14 25.05
CA PRO A 228 -8.82 8.98 24.77
C PRO A 228 -8.10 8.12 25.80
N ARG A 229 -8.57 8.04 27.04
CA ARG A 229 -7.99 7.20 28.10
C ARG A 229 -8.14 5.71 27.77
N VAL A 230 -9.28 5.32 27.19
CA VAL A 230 -9.52 3.93 26.73
C VAL A 230 -8.61 3.60 25.56
N ARG A 231 -8.45 4.50 24.59
CA ARG A 231 -7.54 4.27 23.47
C ARG A 231 -6.09 4.12 23.95
N GLU A 232 -5.67 4.97 24.89
CA GLU A 232 -4.32 4.86 25.47
C GLU A 232 -4.15 3.55 26.26
N ALA A 233 -5.15 3.12 27.01
CA ALA A 233 -5.12 1.83 27.71
C ALA A 233 -4.92 0.67 26.72
N PHE A 234 -5.64 0.65 25.58
CA PHE A 234 -5.45 -0.37 24.55
C PHE A 234 -4.05 -0.36 23.95
N ARG A 235 -3.44 0.80 23.78
CA ARG A 235 -2.07 0.91 23.28
C ARG A 235 -1.03 0.40 24.29
N LEU A 236 -1.27 0.62 25.60
CA LEU A 236 -0.38 0.17 26.68
C LEU A 236 -0.53 -1.31 27.03
N LEU A 237 -1.74 -1.88 26.87
CA LEU A 237 -1.96 -3.31 27.13
C LEU A 237 -1.40 -4.21 26.03
N ALA A 238 -1.12 -3.69 24.84
CA ALA A 238 -0.64 -4.46 23.70
C ALA A 238 0.88 -4.72 23.80
N ASP A 239 1.25 -5.96 24.11
CA ASP A 239 2.62 -6.45 23.95
C ASP A 239 2.88 -6.69 22.46
N ARG A 240 3.54 -5.72 21.82
CA ARG A 240 3.80 -5.73 20.40
C ARG A 240 4.84 -6.78 19.99
N ASP A 241 5.79 -7.08 20.86
CA ASP A 241 6.77 -8.16 20.61
C ASP A 241 6.08 -9.52 20.58
N GLU A 242 5.14 -9.76 21.51
CA GLU A 242 4.32 -10.98 21.51
C GLU A 242 3.42 -11.05 20.26
N LEU A 243 2.82 -9.92 19.82
CA LEU A 243 2.04 -9.85 18.59
C LEU A 243 2.87 -10.21 17.36
N VAL A 244 4.04 -9.62 17.17
CA VAL A 244 4.95 -9.94 16.05
C VAL A 244 5.38 -11.41 16.11
N ARG A 245 5.77 -11.90 17.27
CA ARG A 245 6.21 -13.30 17.44
C ARG A 245 5.10 -14.31 17.12
N ARG A 246 3.87 -14.10 17.61
CA ARG A 246 2.78 -15.07 17.50
C ARG A 246 1.94 -14.90 16.23
N ALA A 247 1.60 -13.67 15.84
CA ALA A 247 0.74 -13.45 14.68
C ALA A 247 1.50 -13.44 13.35
N LEU A 248 2.81 -13.11 13.36
CA LEU A 248 3.66 -13.09 12.17
C LEU A 248 4.74 -14.17 12.17
N ASN A 249 4.73 -15.11 13.13
CA ASN A 249 5.82 -16.08 13.30
C ASN A 249 7.20 -15.43 13.32
N GLY A 250 7.31 -14.24 13.92
CA GLY A 250 8.54 -13.44 13.98
C GLY A 250 8.96 -12.80 12.64
N GLN A 251 8.11 -12.86 11.60
CA GLN A 251 8.39 -12.24 10.29
C GLN A 251 7.84 -10.81 10.24
N GLY A 252 8.50 -9.91 10.96
CA GLY A 252 8.09 -8.53 11.04
C GLY A 252 8.86 -7.75 12.12
N ARG A 253 8.46 -6.50 12.30
CA ARG A 253 9.04 -5.59 13.29
C ARG A 253 7.92 -4.91 14.09
N VAL A 254 8.22 -4.55 15.33
CA VAL A 254 7.34 -3.72 16.16
C VAL A 254 7.16 -2.34 15.54
N ALA A 255 5.95 -1.82 15.58
CA ALA A 255 5.59 -0.45 15.24
C ALA A 255 5.27 0.37 16.51
N ASN A 256 5.16 1.67 16.36
CA ASN A 256 4.91 2.63 17.42
C ASN A 256 3.66 3.49 17.18
N ASP A 257 2.57 2.88 16.71
CA ASP A 257 1.30 3.54 16.38
C ASP A 257 1.37 4.53 15.20
N LEU A 258 2.48 4.49 14.43
CA LEU A 258 2.71 5.30 13.24
C LEU A 258 2.99 4.42 12.03
N TYR A 259 2.52 4.83 10.85
CA TYR A 259 2.86 4.21 9.56
C TYR A 259 4.03 4.95 8.89
N ALA A 260 4.41 4.47 7.68
CA ALA A 260 5.44 5.07 6.82
C ALA A 260 6.87 5.14 7.45
N PRO A 261 7.40 4.04 8.01
CA PRO A 261 8.71 4.05 8.71
C PRO A 261 9.89 4.36 7.80
N PHE A 262 9.73 4.28 6.47
CA PHE A 262 10.76 4.57 5.47
C PHE A 262 10.61 5.94 4.80
N ASP A 263 9.61 6.73 5.22
CA ASP A 263 9.44 8.08 4.70
C ASP A 263 10.58 8.98 5.21
N PRO A 264 11.22 9.78 4.34
CA PRO A 264 12.24 10.74 4.77
C PRO A 264 11.76 11.78 5.80
N THR A 265 10.43 11.95 5.92
CA THR A 265 9.81 12.84 6.90
C THR A 265 9.37 12.13 8.18
N PHE A 266 9.70 10.85 8.38
CA PHE A 266 9.30 10.11 9.59
C PHE A 266 9.99 10.67 10.84
N ASP A 267 9.22 10.90 11.92
CA ASP A 267 9.76 11.39 13.21
C ASP A 267 10.36 10.25 14.04
N HIS A 268 11.64 9.97 13.81
CA HIS A 268 12.39 8.96 14.55
C HIS A 268 12.62 9.31 16.04
N SER A 269 12.26 10.52 16.49
CA SER A 269 12.31 10.88 17.90
C SER A 269 11.15 10.29 18.71
N ILE A 270 10.08 9.85 18.06
CA ILE A 270 8.96 9.16 18.69
C ILE A 270 9.38 7.69 18.91
N GLY A 271 9.73 7.37 20.15
CA GLY A 271 10.12 6.02 20.54
C GLY A 271 8.98 4.99 20.51
N PRO A 272 9.29 3.71 20.71
CA PRO A 272 8.29 2.67 20.82
C PRO A 272 7.38 2.92 22.03
N ARG A 273 6.09 2.62 21.89
CA ARG A 273 5.17 2.71 23.02
C ARG A 273 5.44 1.57 24.00
N PRO A 274 5.53 1.84 25.31
CA PRO A 274 5.79 0.81 26.30
C PRO A 274 4.61 -0.17 26.43
N TYR A 275 4.91 -1.41 26.79
CA TYR A 275 3.93 -2.35 27.31
C TYR A 275 3.79 -2.10 28.81
N ASP A 276 2.63 -1.59 29.25
CA ASP A 276 2.32 -1.24 30.64
C ASP A 276 0.87 -1.61 30.98
N PRO A 277 0.61 -2.90 31.25
CA PRO A 277 -0.74 -3.36 31.57
C PRO A 277 -1.28 -2.79 32.88
N GLN A 278 -0.43 -2.42 33.85
CA GLN A 278 -0.84 -1.81 35.11
C GLN A 278 -1.41 -0.40 34.86
N ARG A 279 -0.70 0.42 34.08
CA ARG A 279 -1.20 1.75 33.70
C ARG A 279 -2.43 1.65 32.82
N ALA A 280 -2.50 0.67 31.92
CA ALA A 280 -3.70 0.39 31.11
C ALA A 280 -4.94 0.12 31.99
N ALA A 281 -4.81 -0.78 32.99
CA ALA A 281 -5.87 -1.08 33.93
C ALA A 281 -6.31 0.15 34.74
N GLN A 282 -5.35 1.00 35.15
CA GLN A 282 -5.64 2.24 35.86
C GLN A 282 -6.45 3.21 34.98
N LEU A 283 -6.05 3.42 33.73
CA LEU A 283 -6.74 4.29 32.78
C LEU A 283 -8.18 3.84 32.52
N LEU A 284 -8.40 2.52 32.42
CA LEU A 284 -9.74 1.96 32.27
C LEU A 284 -10.61 2.22 33.50
N ARG A 285 -10.07 2.08 34.72
CA ARG A 285 -10.80 2.45 35.95
C ARG A 285 -11.13 3.94 36.00
N GLU A 286 -10.14 4.81 35.69
CA GLU A 286 -10.33 6.26 35.59
C GLU A 286 -11.41 6.65 34.57
N ALA A 287 -11.59 5.83 33.51
CA ALA A 287 -12.62 5.99 32.48
C ALA A 287 -13.97 5.33 32.83
N GLY A 288 -14.07 4.62 33.98
CA GLY A 288 -15.29 3.91 34.41
C GLY A 288 -15.52 2.55 33.72
N HIS A 289 -14.45 1.92 33.23
CA HIS A 289 -14.50 0.67 32.44
C HIS A 289 -13.72 -0.46 33.10
N GLU A 290 -13.97 -0.77 34.37
CA GLU A 290 -13.25 -1.84 35.10
C GLU A 290 -13.45 -3.25 34.52
N GLN A 291 -14.62 -3.51 33.91
CA GLN A 291 -14.99 -4.79 33.29
C GLN A 291 -15.41 -4.58 31.83
N LEU A 292 -14.55 -3.93 31.07
CA LEU A 292 -14.85 -3.61 29.67
C LEU A 292 -15.05 -4.86 28.83
N GLN A 293 -16.14 -4.88 28.06
CA GLN A 293 -16.39 -5.88 27.02
C GLN A 293 -16.54 -5.19 25.67
N VAL A 294 -15.78 -5.66 24.67
CA VAL A 294 -15.85 -5.12 23.30
C VAL A 294 -15.81 -6.25 22.28
N GLU A 295 -16.46 -6.04 21.14
CA GLU A 295 -16.31 -6.92 19.97
C GLU A 295 -15.13 -6.42 19.12
N LEU A 296 -14.29 -7.36 18.66
CA LEU A 296 -13.25 -7.10 17.68
C LEU A 296 -13.56 -7.87 16.41
N VAL A 297 -13.82 -7.16 15.32
CA VAL A 297 -14.13 -7.75 14.02
C VAL A 297 -12.86 -7.94 13.19
N THR A 298 -12.70 -9.13 12.61
CA THR A 298 -11.48 -9.49 11.86
C THR A 298 -11.76 -10.45 10.71
N THR A 299 -10.76 -10.63 9.85
CA THR A 299 -10.74 -11.66 8.80
C THR A 299 -9.75 -12.77 9.15
N ALA A 300 -9.80 -13.89 8.42
CA ALA A 300 -8.82 -14.96 8.54
C ALA A 300 -7.36 -14.49 8.31
N GLY A 301 -6.40 -15.30 8.72
CA GLY A 301 -4.97 -15.05 8.57
C GLY A 301 -4.38 -14.17 9.68
N PRO A 302 -3.39 -13.31 9.40
CA PRO A 302 -2.70 -12.51 10.42
C PRO A 302 -3.62 -11.63 11.25
N GLY A 303 -4.75 -11.16 10.68
CA GLY A 303 -5.78 -10.42 11.40
C GLY A 303 -6.36 -11.23 12.56
N LEU A 304 -6.86 -12.44 12.28
CA LEU A 304 -7.40 -13.33 13.32
C LEU A 304 -6.33 -13.69 14.35
N ALA A 305 -5.13 -14.05 13.90
CA ALA A 305 -4.04 -14.41 14.80
C ALA A 305 -3.71 -13.27 15.78
N SER A 306 -3.59 -12.03 15.27
CA SER A 306 -3.32 -10.86 16.13
C SER A 306 -4.49 -10.52 17.06
N ALA A 307 -5.74 -10.66 16.60
CA ALA A 307 -6.93 -10.42 17.41
C ALA A 307 -7.01 -11.38 18.61
N LEU A 308 -6.70 -12.66 18.42
CA LEU A 308 -6.67 -13.66 19.49
C LEU A 308 -5.55 -13.37 20.52
N VAL A 309 -4.37 -12.94 20.05
CA VAL A 309 -3.27 -12.53 20.95
C VAL A 309 -3.68 -11.30 21.76
N LEU A 310 -4.26 -10.27 21.14
CA LEU A 310 -4.71 -9.08 21.86
C LEU A 310 -5.80 -9.42 22.89
N ALA A 311 -6.75 -10.30 22.54
CA ALA A 311 -7.82 -10.72 23.47
C ALA A 311 -7.24 -11.45 24.70
N GLU A 312 -6.20 -12.25 24.53
CA GLU A 312 -5.49 -12.90 25.63
C GLU A 312 -4.77 -11.87 26.52
N GLN A 313 -4.08 -10.88 25.93
CA GLN A 313 -3.40 -9.82 26.66
C GLN A 313 -4.39 -8.96 27.45
N ALA A 314 -5.50 -8.57 26.82
CA ALA A 314 -6.56 -7.77 27.44
C ALA A 314 -7.18 -8.47 28.66
N ARG A 315 -7.39 -9.80 28.58
CA ARG A 315 -7.93 -10.59 29.69
C ARG A 315 -7.07 -10.53 30.96
N ARG A 316 -5.74 -10.35 30.81
CA ARG A 316 -4.81 -10.23 31.95
C ARG A 316 -5.12 -9.02 32.86
N ILE A 317 -5.84 -8.01 32.33
CA ILE A 317 -6.23 -6.81 33.05
C ILE A 317 -7.76 -6.64 33.18
N GLY A 318 -8.53 -7.73 33.02
CA GLY A 318 -9.99 -7.73 33.21
C GLY A 318 -10.81 -7.24 32.00
N VAL A 319 -10.21 -7.03 30.83
CA VAL A 319 -10.92 -6.67 29.61
C VAL A 319 -11.27 -7.91 28.80
N THR A 320 -12.52 -8.04 28.37
CA THR A 320 -13.00 -9.11 27.50
C THR A 320 -13.12 -8.61 26.05
N ILE A 321 -12.34 -9.18 25.16
CA ILE A 321 -12.45 -8.93 23.71
C ILE A 321 -13.10 -10.16 23.06
N ASN A 322 -14.32 -9.99 22.55
CA ASN A 322 -15.04 -11.00 21.78
C ASN A 322 -14.60 -10.92 20.31
N VAL A 323 -13.77 -11.86 19.88
CA VAL A 323 -13.25 -11.88 18.49
C VAL A 323 -14.31 -12.48 17.56
N ARG A 324 -14.77 -11.68 16.60
CA ARG A 324 -15.70 -12.08 15.55
C ARG A 324 -15.00 -12.12 14.19
N GLN A 325 -14.79 -13.34 13.69
CA GLN A 325 -14.29 -13.52 12.32
C GLN A 325 -15.44 -13.41 11.32
N VAL A 326 -15.20 -12.65 10.24
CA VAL A 326 -16.08 -12.53 9.09
C VAL A 326 -15.30 -12.81 7.79
N ASP A 327 -16.00 -13.04 6.69
CA ASP A 327 -15.37 -13.11 5.37
C ASP A 327 -14.95 -11.72 4.88
N LEU A 328 -14.09 -11.67 3.85
CA LEU A 328 -13.53 -10.42 3.34
C LEU A 328 -14.61 -9.50 2.74
N ALA A 329 -15.65 -10.03 2.12
CA ALA A 329 -16.72 -9.23 1.51
C ALA A 329 -17.54 -8.52 2.58
N THR A 330 -17.88 -9.21 3.66
CA THR A 330 -18.52 -8.62 4.86
C THR A 330 -17.62 -7.58 5.52
N PHE A 331 -16.33 -7.91 5.68
CA PHE A 331 -15.36 -7.00 6.31
C PHE A 331 -15.16 -5.69 5.55
N GLN A 332 -15.19 -5.73 4.22
CA GLN A 332 -15.06 -4.57 3.35
C GLN A 332 -16.42 -4.00 2.89
N GLY A 333 -17.50 -4.59 3.36
CA GLY A 333 -18.87 -4.24 2.99
C GLY A 333 -19.34 -2.89 3.57
N PRO A 334 -20.62 -2.54 3.39
CA PRO A 334 -21.17 -1.24 3.81
C PRO A 334 -21.00 -0.94 5.31
N GLN A 335 -20.88 -1.96 6.15
CA GLN A 335 -20.72 -1.84 7.61
C GLN A 335 -19.27 -1.63 8.05
N ARG A 336 -18.30 -1.61 7.13
CA ARG A 336 -16.86 -1.55 7.47
C ARG A 336 -16.47 -0.35 8.35
N ASP A 337 -17.16 0.76 8.18
CA ASP A 337 -16.91 2.00 8.90
C ASP A 337 -17.71 2.08 10.22
N ASP A 338 -18.58 1.08 10.49
CA ASP A 338 -19.40 0.99 11.71
C ASP A 338 -18.79 0.13 12.82
N TRP A 339 -17.73 -0.63 12.54
CA TRP A 339 -17.07 -1.43 13.56
C TRP A 339 -16.54 -0.55 14.70
N THR A 340 -16.80 -0.93 15.96
CA THR A 340 -16.27 -0.23 17.14
C THR A 340 -14.77 -0.50 17.30
N LEU A 341 -14.37 -1.76 17.07
CA LEU A 341 -12.97 -2.20 17.03
C LEU A 341 -12.81 -3.22 15.91
N SER A 342 -11.85 -3.05 15.06
CA SER A 342 -11.54 -4.02 14.00
C SER A 342 -10.04 -4.17 13.80
N THR A 343 -9.64 -5.27 13.17
CA THR A 343 -8.27 -5.33 12.65
C THR A 343 -8.13 -4.44 11.43
N GLY A 344 -6.93 -3.90 11.24
CA GLY A 344 -6.60 -3.02 10.13
C GLY A 344 -5.21 -3.28 9.58
N GLY A 345 -4.84 -2.47 8.63
CA GLY A 345 -3.53 -2.52 8.01
C GLY A 345 -3.55 -1.99 6.59
N SER A 346 -2.40 -1.66 6.08
CA SER A 346 -2.24 -1.23 4.69
C SER A 346 -0.84 -1.54 4.17
N ILE A 347 -0.71 -1.43 2.86
CA ILE A 347 0.57 -1.47 2.17
C ILE A 347 1.41 -0.28 2.63
N GLY A 348 2.71 -0.49 2.83
CA GLY A 348 3.66 0.58 3.12
C GLY A 348 3.71 1.60 1.98
N ALA A 349 3.47 2.86 2.34
CA ALA A 349 3.58 4.01 1.44
C ALA A 349 4.12 5.20 2.25
N PRO A 350 4.64 6.25 1.61
CA PRO A 350 5.02 7.49 2.27
C PRO A 350 3.88 8.12 3.08
N PHE A 351 4.22 8.96 4.06
CA PHE A 351 3.29 9.46 5.06
C PHE A 351 2.06 10.15 4.45
N LEU A 352 2.27 11.09 3.53
CA LEU A 352 1.14 11.83 2.94
C LEU A 352 0.19 10.92 2.17
N ALA A 353 0.72 9.98 1.38
CA ALA A 353 -0.09 9.01 0.64
C ALA A 353 -0.87 8.06 1.57
N SER A 354 -0.24 7.60 2.67
CA SER A 354 -0.90 6.79 3.68
C SER A 354 -2.02 7.57 4.39
N ALA A 355 -1.76 8.82 4.78
CA ALA A 355 -2.74 9.67 5.47
C ALA A 355 -3.96 9.98 4.59
N ILE A 356 -3.78 10.24 3.28
CA ILE A 356 -4.89 10.42 2.32
C ILE A 356 -5.82 9.20 2.36
N HIS A 357 -5.27 8.02 2.55
CA HIS A 357 -6.07 6.81 2.61
C HIS A 357 -6.79 6.64 3.95
N THR A 358 -6.16 7.03 5.08
CA THR A 358 -6.60 6.65 6.44
C THR A 358 -7.05 7.79 7.34
N ASP A 359 -6.26 8.86 7.50
CA ASP A 359 -6.42 9.84 8.58
C ASP A 359 -6.72 11.28 8.10
N ALA A 360 -6.51 11.56 6.81
CA ALA A 360 -6.79 12.89 6.27
C ALA A 360 -8.28 13.27 6.44
N PRO A 361 -8.62 14.56 6.52
CA PRO A 361 -10.01 14.99 6.69
C PRO A 361 -10.94 14.56 5.55
N PHE A 362 -10.36 14.13 4.43
CA PHE A 362 -11.06 13.58 3.26
C PHE A 362 -10.66 12.13 2.95
N ALA A 363 -10.13 11.41 3.92
CA ALA A 363 -9.65 10.05 3.73
C ALA A 363 -10.78 9.10 3.30
N VAL A 364 -10.47 8.25 2.31
CA VAL A 364 -11.44 7.35 1.68
C VAL A 364 -11.72 6.08 2.50
N ALA A 365 -10.89 5.80 3.51
CA ALA A 365 -11.00 4.62 4.36
C ALA A 365 -10.69 4.92 5.83
N ASN A 366 -11.22 6.04 6.34
CA ASN A 366 -11.05 6.42 7.75
C ASN A 366 -11.96 5.58 8.67
N LYS A 367 -11.61 4.33 8.88
CA LYS A 367 -12.34 3.40 9.74
C LYS A 367 -12.37 3.83 11.20
N THR A 368 -11.39 4.61 11.63
CA THR A 368 -11.28 5.08 13.01
C THR A 368 -12.14 6.32 13.28
N HIS A 369 -12.68 6.94 12.25
CA HIS A 369 -13.35 8.25 12.34
C HIS A 369 -12.49 9.32 13.02
N PHE A 370 -11.16 9.16 12.95
CA PHE A 370 -10.24 10.15 13.48
C PHE A 370 -10.45 11.49 12.77
N ASN A 371 -10.78 12.52 13.53
CA ASN A 371 -11.05 13.86 13.04
C ASN A 371 -10.48 14.89 14.02
N ASP A 372 -9.23 15.27 13.82
CA ASP A 372 -8.50 16.20 14.66
C ASP A 372 -8.14 17.47 13.86
N PRO A 373 -8.60 18.66 14.26
CA PRO A 373 -8.35 19.89 13.51
C PRO A 373 -6.86 20.26 13.42
N GLU A 374 -6.07 19.99 14.47
CA GLU A 374 -4.64 20.29 14.45
C GLU A 374 -3.86 19.34 13.55
N PHE A 375 -4.25 18.04 13.53
CA PHE A 375 -3.74 17.08 12.56
C PHE A 375 -4.05 17.52 11.14
N SER A 376 -5.33 17.87 10.89
CA SER A 376 -5.80 18.31 9.58
C SER A 376 -5.03 19.55 9.10
N GLN A 377 -4.81 20.52 9.97
CA GLN A 377 -4.03 21.72 9.65
C GLN A 377 -2.59 21.38 9.28
N ALA A 378 -1.90 20.57 10.10
CA ALA A 378 -0.51 20.18 9.84
C ALA A 378 -0.38 19.36 8.56
N PHE A 379 -1.30 18.43 8.35
CA PHE A 379 -1.36 17.58 7.16
C PHE A 379 -1.57 18.42 5.87
N LEU A 380 -2.57 19.31 5.84
CA LEU A 380 -2.85 20.13 4.66
C LEU A 380 -1.69 21.09 4.37
N ALA A 381 -1.04 21.65 5.39
CA ALA A 381 0.16 22.46 5.20
C ALA A 381 1.32 21.63 4.62
N ALA A 382 1.48 20.37 5.02
CA ALA A 382 2.49 19.46 4.48
C ALA A 382 2.20 19.11 3.01
N MET A 383 0.93 18.95 2.63
CA MET A 383 0.48 18.73 1.24
C MET A 383 0.86 19.87 0.29
N ALA A 384 1.00 21.08 0.82
CA ALA A 384 1.34 22.30 0.09
C ALA A 384 2.84 22.66 0.13
N GLN A 385 3.69 21.81 0.75
CA GLN A 385 5.10 22.16 1.02
C GLN A 385 6.06 21.26 0.23
N PRO A 386 6.54 21.69 -0.97
CA PRO A 386 7.53 20.93 -1.74
C PRO A 386 8.91 20.82 -1.05
N ASP A 387 9.33 21.84 -0.30
CA ASP A 387 10.61 21.82 0.42
C ASP A 387 10.59 20.73 1.51
N LEU A 388 11.52 19.78 1.42
CA LEU A 388 11.56 18.61 2.29
C LEU A 388 11.79 18.98 3.75
N GLU A 389 12.69 19.91 4.05
CA GLU A 389 13.04 20.23 5.45
C GLU A 389 11.91 20.99 6.16
N LYS A 390 11.24 21.89 5.44
CA LYS A 390 10.04 22.55 5.97
C LYS A 390 8.88 21.56 6.14
N ARG A 391 8.72 20.63 5.20
CA ARG A 391 7.69 19.58 5.26
C ARG A 391 7.91 18.63 6.44
N LYS A 392 9.16 18.27 6.77
CA LYS A 392 9.48 17.44 7.95
C LYS A 392 8.84 17.98 9.23
N ALA A 393 8.97 19.26 9.51
CA ALA A 393 8.41 19.86 10.73
C ALA A 393 6.88 19.73 10.80
N LEU A 394 6.20 19.87 9.65
CA LEU A 394 4.75 19.72 9.54
C LEU A 394 4.31 18.26 9.72
N VAL A 395 5.01 17.32 9.08
CA VAL A 395 4.74 15.89 9.22
C VAL A 395 5.03 15.42 10.64
N HIS A 396 6.14 15.82 11.26
CA HIS A 396 6.44 15.50 12.66
C HIS A 396 5.32 15.99 13.59
N ARG A 397 4.79 17.21 13.36
CA ARG A 397 3.63 17.70 14.13
C ARG A 397 2.42 16.79 13.93
N ALA A 398 2.07 16.42 12.70
CA ALA A 398 0.96 15.52 12.41
C ALA A 398 1.16 14.14 13.06
N GLN A 399 2.35 13.55 12.97
CA GLN A 399 2.67 12.26 13.58
C GLN A 399 2.57 12.28 15.11
N ARG A 400 3.00 13.36 15.78
CA ARG A 400 2.85 13.50 17.23
C ARG A 400 1.39 13.56 17.66
N ILE A 401 0.54 14.24 16.89
CA ILE A 401 -0.90 14.27 17.12
C ILE A 401 -1.51 12.87 16.90
N GLN A 402 -1.16 12.20 15.82
CA GLN A 402 -1.59 10.83 15.53
C GLN A 402 -1.18 9.87 16.63
N TYR A 403 0.08 9.93 17.08
CA TYR A 403 0.60 9.12 18.19
C TYR A 403 -0.17 9.34 19.49
N ALA A 404 -0.49 10.60 19.82
CA ALA A 404 -1.16 10.94 21.08
C ALA A 404 -2.67 10.69 21.03
N ARG A 405 -3.33 10.98 19.91
CA ARG A 405 -4.79 11.10 19.84
C ARG A 405 -5.47 10.23 18.79
N GLY A 406 -4.71 9.65 17.84
CA GLY A 406 -5.24 8.85 16.73
C GLY A 406 -6.09 7.66 17.17
N GLY A 407 -6.80 7.06 16.24
CA GLY A 407 -7.66 5.88 16.47
C GLY A 407 -6.96 4.54 16.19
N MET A 408 -5.82 4.53 15.51
CA MET A 408 -5.10 3.29 15.19
C MET A 408 -4.11 2.90 16.29
N LEU A 409 -4.10 1.63 16.64
CA LEU A 409 -3.03 0.97 17.37
C LEU A 409 -2.23 0.18 16.33
N ILE A 410 -1.21 0.80 15.74
CA ILE A 410 -0.33 0.13 14.78
C ILE A 410 0.74 -0.63 15.58
N TRP A 411 0.61 -1.96 15.58
CA TRP A 411 1.42 -2.81 16.44
C TRP A 411 2.64 -3.39 15.74
N GLY A 412 2.63 -3.51 14.41
CA GLY A 412 3.73 -4.15 13.70
C GLY A 412 3.78 -3.83 12.21
N PHE A 413 4.96 -4.03 11.65
CA PHE A 413 5.23 -4.05 10.21
C PHE A 413 5.53 -5.47 9.78
N ALA A 414 4.73 -6.02 8.86
CA ALA A 414 4.93 -7.37 8.35
C ALA A 414 6.00 -7.41 7.26
N ASP A 415 6.92 -8.35 7.35
CA ASP A 415 7.82 -8.64 6.24
C ASP A 415 7.07 -9.41 5.15
N LEU A 416 7.44 -9.18 3.89
CA LEU A 416 6.89 -9.93 2.76
C LEU A 416 7.82 -11.10 2.43
N LEU A 417 7.20 -12.25 2.26
CA LEU A 417 7.91 -13.48 1.94
C LEU A 417 7.55 -13.89 0.51
N ASP A 418 8.52 -13.82 -0.39
CA ASP A 418 8.40 -14.36 -1.73
C ASP A 418 9.33 -15.57 -1.86
N SER A 419 8.94 -16.54 -2.64
CA SER A 419 9.80 -17.70 -2.90
C SER A 419 10.05 -17.84 -4.39
N VAL A 420 11.32 -18.03 -4.75
CA VAL A 420 11.75 -18.14 -6.14
C VAL A 420 12.66 -19.36 -6.33
N SER A 421 12.55 -20.01 -7.48
CA SER A 421 13.49 -21.05 -7.89
C SER A 421 14.91 -20.50 -7.91
N THR A 422 15.90 -21.31 -7.55
CA THR A 422 17.32 -20.94 -7.67
C THR A 422 17.76 -20.70 -9.11
N ARG A 423 16.96 -21.14 -10.10
CA ARG A 423 17.15 -20.83 -11.51
C ARG A 423 16.80 -19.38 -11.88
N VAL A 424 15.96 -18.70 -11.08
CA VAL A 424 15.56 -17.33 -11.38
C VAL A 424 16.66 -16.35 -10.99
N GLY A 425 17.14 -15.59 -11.97
CA GLY A 425 18.00 -14.42 -11.77
C GLY A 425 17.19 -13.12 -11.75
N GLY A 426 17.79 -12.05 -11.23
CA GLY A 426 17.19 -10.71 -11.20
C GLY A 426 16.15 -10.44 -10.09
N ALA A 427 15.65 -11.48 -9.43
CA ALA A 427 14.75 -11.31 -8.27
C ALA A 427 15.55 -11.06 -6.99
N GLN A 428 15.20 -10.02 -6.26
CA GLN A 428 15.84 -9.62 -4.99
C GLN A 428 14.83 -9.08 -4.00
N ALA A 429 15.14 -9.16 -2.70
CA ALA A 429 14.34 -8.55 -1.66
C ALA A 429 14.42 -7.01 -1.74
N GLU A 430 13.32 -6.34 -1.46
CA GLU A 430 13.19 -4.88 -1.48
C GLU A 430 12.42 -4.40 -0.24
N GLN A 431 12.36 -3.08 -0.01
CA GLN A 431 11.45 -2.50 0.99
C GLN A 431 9.99 -2.41 0.50
N SER A 432 9.73 -2.90 -0.70
CA SER A 432 8.43 -2.87 -1.38
C SER A 432 7.79 -4.26 -1.46
N LEU A 433 6.51 -4.29 -1.81
CA LEU A 433 5.80 -5.53 -2.13
C LEU A 433 6.07 -6.00 -3.58
N PHE A 434 6.94 -5.33 -4.31
CA PHE A 434 7.12 -5.51 -5.74
C PHE A 434 8.37 -6.32 -6.11
N SER A 435 9.08 -6.91 -5.14
CA SER A 435 10.30 -7.68 -5.34
C SER A 435 10.23 -8.72 -6.46
N THR A 436 9.09 -9.39 -6.60
CA THR A 436 8.81 -10.37 -7.68
C THR A 436 8.01 -9.82 -8.85
N TRP A 437 7.68 -8.49 -8.87
CA TRP A 437 6.89 -7.86 -9.95
C TRP A 437 7.73 -6.99 -10.88
N ARG A 438 9.07 -6.98 -10.68
CA ARG A 438 10.04 -6.33 -11.57
C ARG A 438 10.34 -7.24 -12.75
N PHE A 439 9.32 -7.59 -13.51
CA PHE A 439 9.37 -8.60 -14.56
C PHE A 439 10.45 -8.32 -15.61
N GLU A 440 10.76 -7.06 -15.88
CA GLU A 440 11.79 -6.66 -16.81
C GLU A 440 13.20 -7.04 -16.38
N ARG A 441 13.42 -7.37 -15.10
CA ARG A 441 14.73 -7.75 -14.53
C ARG A 441 14.92 -9.26 -14.44
N LEU A 442 13.86 -10.04 -14.66
CA LEU A 442 13.85 -11.48 -14.42
C LEU A 442 14.40 -12.27 -15.61
N TRP A 443 15.15 -13.31 -15.33
CA TRP A 443 15.68 -14.24 -16.32
C TRP A 443 15.89 -15.61 -15.71
N LEU A 444 15.95 -16.66 -16.54
CA LEU A 444 16.24 -18.02 -16.10
C LEU A 444 17.69 -18.36 -16.40
N LYS A 445 18.37 -18.96 -15.43
CA LYS A 445 19.68 -19.58 -15.64
C LYS A 445 19.51 -20.82 -16.54
N THR A 446 20.30 -20.91 -17.53
CA THR A 446 20.43 -22.09 -18.41
C THR A 446 21.11 -23.24 -17.69
#